data_20c4f80edbd4ecd06f50038389e42c23
#
_entry.id   20c4f80edbd4ecd06f50038389e42c23
#
_cell.length_a   1.000
_cell.length_b   1.000
_cell.length_c   1.000
_cell.angle_alpha   90.00
_cell.angle_beta   90.00
_cell.angle_gamma   90.00
#
_symmetry.space_group_name_H-M   'P 1'
#
loop_
_entity.id
_entity.type
_entity.pdbx_description
1 polymer ?
#
loop_
_entity_poly.entity_id
_entity_poly.type
_entity_poly.pdbx_seq_one_letter_code
_entity_poly.pdbx_strand_id
1 'polypeptide(L)'
;MRERFDLDISVLEGCLMLIHGPYACGKTFLQGDMLRWAGQRGDVAFLNIRGEDGYASLAAVGLGKVGETVDSVDSYFEAMAEYRAKKLVGLAVDSLTALYSLMLTKHVGAPRYPDPKQDGERAKMLWGQISMGMKDAVQTSRAAAPWVLWVAPYDRSEDPVSGGKGQTPDLPGKL
;
A
#
# COMPACT_ATOMS: atom_id res chain seq x y z
N MET A 1 -12.40 -26.78 23.86
CA MET A 1 -11.56 -27.20 22.73
C MET A 1 -11.55 -26.05 21.74
N ARG A 2 -10.43 -25.37 21.49
CA ARG A 2 -10.34 -24.30 20.48
C ARG A 2 -10.01 -24.99 19.16
N GLU A 3 -10.95 -25.03 18.23
CA GLU A 3 -10.67 -25.45 16.87
C GLU A 3 -9.72 -24.43 16.24
N ARG A 4 -8.52 -24.86 15.86
CA ARG A 4 -7.64 -24.08 15.00
C ARG A 4 -8.13 -24.29 13.57
N PHE A 5 -8.64 -23.23 12.97
CA PHE A 5 -8.83 -23.20 11.52
C PHE A 5 -7.46 -23.12 10.87
N ASP A 6 -7.02 -24.18 10.22
CA ASP A 6 -5.88 -24.15 9.31
C ASP A 6 -6.38 -23.53 8.00
N LEU A 7 -6.20 -22.23 7.87
CA LEU A 7 -6.44 -21.54 6.60
C LEU A 7 -5.36 -22.00 5.61
N ASP A 8 -5.79 -22.78 4.62
CA ASP A 8 -4.93 -23.11 3.49
C ASP A 8 -4.65 -21.84 2.68
N ILE A 9 -3.37 -21.44 2.59
CA ILE A 9 -2.94 -20.26 1.81
C ILE A 9 -3.32 -20.39 0.33
N SER A 10 -3.47 -21.59 -0.20
CA SER A 10 -3.94 -21.78 -1.58
C SER A 10 -5.32 -21.15 -1.81
N VAL A 11 -6.13 -21.04 -0.77
CA VAL A 11 -7.44 -20.32 -0.81
C VAL A 11 -7.26 -18.81 -0.90
N LEU A 12 -6.07 -18.28 -0.60
CA LEU A 12 -5.76 -16.86 -0.63
C LEU A 12 -5.02 -16.43 -1.91
N GLU A 13 -4.87 -17.31 -2.90
CA GLU A 13 -4.31 -16.95 -4.19
C GLU A 13 -5.08 -15.78 -4.80
N GLY A 14 -4.34 -14.68 -5.04
CA GLY A 14 -4.91 -13.45 -5.54
C GLY A 14 -5.65 -12.60 -4.49
N CYS A 15 -5.49 -12.88 -3.21
CA CYS A 15 -6.06 -12.07 -2.15
C CYS A 15 -5.29 -10.74 -2.02
N LEU A 16 -6.02 -9.64 -2.17
CA LEU A 16 -5.54 -8.30 -1.89
C LEU A 16 -6.34 -7.75 -0.70
N MET A 17 -5.64 -7.41 0.38
CA MET A 17 -6.25 -6.80 1.56
C MET A 17 -5.78 -5.36 1.72
N LEU A 18 -6.72 -4.48 2.00
CA LEU A 18 -6.45 -3.11 2.42
C LEU A 18 -6.75 -2.96 3.91
N ILE A 19 -5.74 -2.65 4.69
CA ILE A 19 -5.85 -2.30 6.10
C ILE A 19 -5.89 -0.78 6.20
N HIS A 20 -7.02 -0.22 6.59
CA HIS A 20 -7.16 1.22 6.75
C HIS A 20 -7.52 1.59 8.19
N GLY A 21 -7.13 2.79 8.61
CA GLY A 21 -7.39 3.27 9.97
C GLY A 21 -6.62 4.56 10.25
N PRO A 22 -6.90 5.23 11.39
CA PRO A 22 -6.21 6.45 11.76
C PRO A 22 -4.70 6.21 11.93
N TYR A 23 -3.92 7.28 11.91
CA TYR A 23 -2.50 7.21 12.21
C TYR A 23 -2.27 6.59 13.60
N ALA A 24 -1.15 5.89 13.76
CA ALA A 24 -0.73 5.24 15.00
C ALA A 24 -1.70 4.19 15.59
N CYS A 25 -2.67 3.67 14.84
CA CYS A 25 -3.58 2.62 15.31
C CYS A 25 -3.04 1.17 15.17
N GLY A 26 -1.77 1.00 14.83
CA GLY A 26 -1.13 -0.32 14.76
C GLY A 26 -1.26 -1.04 13.42
N LYS A 27 -1.61 -0.36 12.31
CA LYS A 27 -1.74 -0.98 10.98
C LYS A 27 -0.49 -1.73 10.53
N THR A 28 0.67 -1.07 10.62
CA THR A 28 1.96 -1.66 10.23
C THR A 28 2.34 -2.84 11.15
N PHE A 29 2.00 -2.76 12.44
CA PHE A 29 2.17 -3.89 13.35
C PHE A 29 1.32 -5.09 12.92
N LEU A 30 0.05 -4.87 12.58
CA LEU A 30 -0.83 -5.93 12.06
C LEU A 30 -0.31 -6.51 10.74
N GLN A 31 0.16 -5.68 9.80
CA GLN A 31 0.82 -6.16 8.59
C GLN A 31 2.01 -7.06 8.90
N GLY A 32 2.88 -6.62 9.82
CA GLY A 32 4.05 -7.39 10.23
C GLY A 32 3.67 -8.73 10.85
N ASP A 33 2.64 -8.77 11.70
CA ASP A 33 2.17 -10.01 12.32
C ASP A 33 1.59 -10.99 11.28
N MET A 34 0.83 -10.48 10.32
CA MET A 34 0.31 -11.27 9.20
C MET A 34 1.43 -11.79 8.30
N LEU A 35 2.44 -10.96 7.99
CA LEU A 35 3.61 -11.41 7.22
C LEU A 35 4.42 -12.47 7.97
N ARG A 36 4.59 -12.33 9.28
CA ARG A 36 5.27 -13.34 10.09
C ARG A 36 4.55 -14.68 10.02
N TRP A 37 3.23 -14.67 10.04
CA TRP A 37 2.45 -15.88 9.85
C TRP A 37 2.62 -16.47 8.45
N ALA A 38 2.57 -15.65 7.39
CA ALA A 38 2.83 -16.10 6.02
C ALA A 38 4.26 -16.62 5.84
N GLY A 39 5.24 -15.98 6.47
CA GLY A 39 6.66 -16.36 6.43
C GLY A 39 6.98 -17.74 6.97
N GLN A 40 6.06 -18.37 7.70
CA GLN A 40 6.19 -19.79 8.08
C GLN A 40 6.01 -20.75 6.89
N ARG A 41 5.54 -20.26 5.75
CA ARG A 41 5.21 -21.04 4.54
C ARG A 41 6.11 -20.74 3.34
N GLY A 42 6.90 -19.67 3.41
CA GLY A 42 7.80 -19.28 2.34
C GLY A 42 8.30 -17.84 2.51
N ASP A 43 8.95 -17.33 1.48
CA ASP A 43 9.54 -16.00 1.51
C ASP A 43 8.47 -14.91 1.50
N VAL A 44 8.69 -13.88 2.32
CA VAL A 44 7.84 -12.70 2.41
C VAL A 44 8.67 -11.43 2.24
N ALA A 45 8.03 -10.35 1.80
CA ALA A 45 8.67 -9.04 1.71
C ALA A 45 7.77 -7.96 2.33
N PHE A 46 8.41 -6.93 2.86
CA PHE A 46 7.78 -5.70 3.29
C PHE A 46 8.39 -4.53 2.53
N LEU A 47 7.55 -3.82 1.81
CA LEU A 47 7.96 -2.63 1.07
C LEU A 47 7.48 -1.38 1.79
N ASN A 48 8.44 -0.62 2.31
CA ASN A 48 8.19 0.68 2.92
C ASN A 48 8.29 1.76 1.84
N ILE A 49 7.28 2.59 1.71
CA ILE A 49 7.33 3.74 0.82
C ILE A 49 7.92 4.92 1.59
N ARG A 50 8.87 5.64 1.00
CA ARG A 50 9.53 6.78 1.64
C ARG A 50 8.52 7.77 2.23
N GLY A 51 8.75 8.16 3.47
CA GLY A 51 7.85 9.01 4.25
C GLY A 51 7.03 8.27 5.31
N GLU A 52 7.06 6.93 5.27
CA GLU A 52 6.47 6.08 6.31
C GLU A 52 7.57 5.56 7.25
N ASP A 53 7.24 5.36 8.52
CA ASP A 53 8.16 4.83 9.54
C ASP A 53 7.69 3.45 10.01
N GLY A 54 7.60 2.51 9.08
CA GLY A 54 7.12 1.15 9.34
C GLY A 54 8.15 0.24 10.03
N TYR A 55 9.44 0.54 9.94
CA TYR A 55 10.51 -0.36 10.38
C TYR A 55 10.50 -0.68 11.88
N ALA A 56 10.17 0.29 12.74
CA ALA A 56 10.10 0.05 14.17
C ALA A 56 9.03 -0.99 14.52
N SER A 57 7.88 -0.91 13.85
CA SER A 57 6.78 -1.89 14.00
C SER A 57 7.17 -3.28 13.51
N LEU A 58 7.90 -3.36 12.37
CA LEU A 58 8.41 -4.63 11.84
C LEU A 58 9.45 -5.27 12.75
N ALA A 59 10.36 -4.47 13.30
CA ALA A 59 11.37 -4.96 14.25
C ALA A 59 10.70 -5.55 15.50
N ALA A 60 9.62 -4.94 15.97
CA ALA A 60 8.87 -5.42 17.14
C ALA A 60 8.23 -6.81 16.90
N VAL A 61 7.90 -7.17 15.66
CA VAL A 61 7.39 -8.51 15.30
C VAL A 61 8.47 -9.46 14.75
N GLY A 62 9.75 -9.07 14.80
CA GLY A 62 10.87 -9.91 14.39
C GLY A 62 11.16 -9.92 12.89
N LEU A 63 10.59 -8.99 12.13
CA LEU A 63 10.73 -8.89 10.67
C LEU A 63 11.63 -7.74 10.18
N GLY A 64 12.45 -7.15 11.04
CA GLY A 64 13.28 -5.99 10.71
C GLY A 64 14.31 -6.21 9.58
N LYS A 65 14.50 -7.45 9.10
CA LYS A 65 15.43 -7.79 8.02
C LYS A 65 14.75 -8.05 6.67
N VAL A 66 13.42 -8.09 6.61
CA VAL A 66 12.68 -8.39 5.38
C VAL A 66 12.11 -7.15 4.71
N GLY A 67 12.45 -5.97 5.24
CA GLY A 67 11.96 -4.69 4.74
C GLY A 67 12.93 -4.02 3.78
N GLU A 68 12.38 -3.38 2.77
CA GLU A 68 13.06 -2.53 1.79
C GLU A 68 12.33 -1.19 1.71
N THR A 69 13.04 -0.09 1.46
CA THR A 69 12.43 1.23 1.27
C THR A 69 12.61 1.68 -0.17
N VAL A 70 11.53 2.12 -0.78
CA VAL A 70 11.52 2.75 -2.10
C VAL A 70 11.17 4.24 -1.98
N ASP A 71 11.78 5.06 -2.83
CA ASP A 71 11.66 6.51 -2.81
C ASP A 71 11.14 7.10 -4.11
N SER A 72 10.85 6.26 -5.08
CA SER A 72 10.32 6.64 -6.39
C SER A 72 9.33 5.60 -6.92
N VAL A 73 8.53 6.02 -7.90
CA VAL A 73 7.64 5.11 -8.62
C VAL A 73 8.43 4.05 -9.38
N ASP A 74 9.58 4.41 -9.93
CA ASP A 74 10.40 3.50 -10.73
C ASP A 74 11.03 2.43 -9.83
N SER A 75 11.59 2.81 -8.66
CA SER A 75 12.11 1.85 -7.68
C SER A 75 11.02 0.93 -7.12
N TYR A 76 9.77 1.41 -7.02
CA TYR A 76 8.65 0.54 -6.67
C TYR A 76 8.45 -0.57 -7.70
N PHE A 77 8.40 -0.23 -9.00
CA PHE A 77 8.19 -1.23 -10.05
C PHE A 77 9.38 -2.19 -10.20
N GLU A 78 10.60 -1.71 -9.99
CA GLU A 78 11.80 -2.55 -9.93
C GLU A 78 11.70 -3.58 -8.79
N ALA A 79 11.36 -3.15 -7.58
CA ALA A 79 11.14 -4.04 -6.44
C ALA A 79 10.05 -5.09 -6.74
N MET A 80 8.92 -4.68 -7.35
CA MET A 80 7.86 -5.63 -7.74
C MET A 80 8.35 -6.68 -8.75
N ALA A 81 9.19 -6.31 -9.71
CA ALA A 81 9.77 -7.24 -10.67
C ALA A 81 10.70 -8.26 -9.98
N GLU A 82 11.53 -7.82 -9.04
CA GLU A 82 12.37 -8.69 -8.23
C GLU A 82 11.56 -9.66 -7.36
N TYR A 83 10.53 -9.15 -6.69
CA TYR A 83 9.67 -9.96 -5.81
C TYR A 83 8.92 -11.03 -6.59
N ARG A 84 8.46 -10.70 -7.79
CA ARG A 84 7.86 -11.69 -8.70
C ARG A 84 8.85 -12.80 -9.06
N ALA A 85 10.11 -12.47 -9.30
CA ALA A 85 11.16 -13.46 -9.59
C ALA A 85 11.47 -14.36 -8.38
N LYS A 86 11.39 -13.82 -7.17
CA LYS A 86 11.60 -14.55 -5.91
C LYS A 86 10.44 -15.48 -5.51
N LYS A 87 9.27 -15.38 -6.16
CA LYS A 87 8.06 -16.17 -5.86
C LYS A 87 7.63 -16.07 -4.40
N LEU A 88 7.46 -14.85 -3.92
CA LEU A 88 7.02 -14.59 -2.54
C LEU A 88 5.66 -15.25 -2.25
N VAL A 89 5.44 -15.67 -1.00
CA VAL A 89 4.14 -16.10 -0.51
C VAL A 89 3.31 -14.93 0.03
N GLY A 90 3.96 -13.86 0.49
CA GLY A 90 3.29 -12.66 1.01
C GLY A 90 4.10 -11.39 0.79
N LEU A 91 3.39 -10.32 0.52
CA LEU A 91 3.92 -8.97 0.34
C LEU A 91 3.09 -7.97 1.14
N ALA A 92 3.73 -7.13 1.93
CA ALA A 92 3.08 -5.98 2.53
C ALA A 92 3.67 -4.69 1.97
N VAL A 93 2.82 -3.70 1.74
CA VAL A 93 3.21 -2.38 1.24
C VAL A 93 2.69 -1.29 2.18
N ASP A 94 3.57 -0.49 2.72
CA ASP A 94 3.26 0.61 3.62
C ASP A 94 3.82 1.92 3.05
N SER A 95 3.02 2.82 2.51
CA SER A 95 1.56 2.82 2.42
C SER A 95 1.07 3.14 1.01
N LEU A 96 -0.19 2.85 0.74
CA LEU A 96 -0.85 3.23 -0.52
C LEU A 96 -0.88 4.75 -0.71
N THR A 97 -1.10 5.51 0.37
CA THR A 97 -1.11 6.97 0.37
C THR A 97 0.26 7.54 0.03
N ALA A 98 1.33 6.98 0.58
CA ALA A 98 2.70 7.40 0.27
C ALA A 98 3.06 7.10 -1.20
N LEU A 99 2.70 5.93 -1.73
CA LEU A 99 2.88 5.61 -3.15
C LEU A 99 2.12 6.58 -4.05
N TYR A 100 0.88 6.94 -3.65
CA TYR A 100 0.11 7.93 -4.38
C TYR A 100 0.82 9.29 -4.42
N SER A 101 1.43 9.73 -3.32
CA SER A 101 2.23 10.96 -3.27
C SER A 101 3.44 10.91 -4.21
N LEU A 102 4.08 9.74 -4.35
CA LEU A 102 5.15 9.55 -5.34
C LEU A 102 4.60 9.65 -6.78
N MET A 103 3.41 9.11 -7.06
CA MET A 103 2.75 9.24 -8.37
C MET A 103 2.43 10.70 -8.69
N LEU A 104 1.91 11.46 -7.72
CA LEU A 104 1.69 12.90 -7.87
C LEU A 104 2.98 13.62 -8.21
N THR A 105 4.04 13.38 -7.44
CA THR A 105 5.35 13.99 -7.66
C THR A 105 5.90 13.66 -9.05
N LYS A 106 5.78 12.40 -9.49
CA LYS A 106 6.24 11.97 -10.83
C LYS A 106 5.51 12.69 -11.96
N HIS A 107 4.20 12.83 -11.88
CA HIS A 107 3.37 13.32 -13.00
C HIS A 107 3.10 14.82 -12.95
N VAL A 108 2.92 15.39 -11.75
CA VAL A 108 2.63 16.82 -11.55
C VAL A 108 3.89 17.63 -11.27
N GLY A 109 4.97 16.97 -10.82
CA GLY A 109 6.21 17.63 -10.37
C GLY A 109 6.17 18.10 -8.91
N ALA A 110 5.08 17.82 -8.19
CA ALA A 110 4.89 18.19 -6.79
C ALA A 110 3.88 17.21 -6.12
N PRO A 111 3.90 17.04 -4.79
CA PRO A 111 2.94 16.21 -4.07
C PRO A 111 1.59 16.94 -3.90
N ARG A 112 1.01 17.40 -5.00
CA ARG A 112 -0.28 18.08 -5.05
C ARG A 112 -1.15 17.49 -6.15
N TYR A 113 -2.45 17.66 -6.01
CA TYR A 113 -3.40 17.22 -7.04
C TYR A 113 -3.31 18.07 -8.31
N PRO A 114 -3.59 17.46 -9.48
CA PRO A 114 -3.80 18.21 -10.71
C PRO A 114 -4.96 19.20 -10.51
N ASP A 115 -4.70 20.49 -10.79
CA ASP A 115 -5.68 21.55 -10.63
C ASP A 115 -5.89 22.26 -11.98
N PRO A 116 -7.12 22.32 -12.51
CA PRO A 116 -7.40 23.01 -13.77
C PRO A 116 -6.94 24.48 -13.79
N LYS A 117 -6.86 25.15 -12.63
CA LYS A 117 -6.39 26.54 -12.54
C LYS A 117 -4.87 26.65 -12.71
N GLN A 118 -4.12 25.63 -12.28
CA GLN A 118 -2.65 25.62 -12.33
C GLN A 118 -2.15 24.83 -13.54
N ASP A 119 -2.79 23.72 -13.89
CA ASP A 119 -2.35 22.77 -14.91
C ASP A 119 -3.14 22.90 -16.22
N GLY A 120 -4.19 23.74 -16.26
CA GLY A 120 -5.01 23.98 -17.44
C GLY A 120 -5.66 22.71 -17.98
N GLU A 121 -5.65 22.54 -19.30
CA GLU A 121 -6.22 21.37 -19.98
C GLU A 121 -5.46 20.07 -19.67
N ARG A 122 -4.20 20.16 -19.23
CA ARG A 122 -3.39 19.00 -18.85
C ARG A 122 -3.89 18.30 -17.58
N ALA A 123 -4.69 18.98 -16.75
CA ALA A 123 -5.15 18.42 -15.48
C ALA A 123 -5.85 17.07 -15.66
N LYS A 124 -6.71 16.91 -16.68
CA LYS A 124 -7.39 15.64 -16.98
C LYS A 124 -6.42 14.53 -17.38
N MET A 125 -5.41 14.87 -18.19
CA MET A 125 -4.38 13.92 -18.61
C MET A 125 -3.54 13.46 -17.41
N LEU A 126 -3.13 14.39 -16.54
CA LEU A 126 -2.38 14.08 -15.32
C LEU A 126 -3.16 13.14 -14.40
N TRP A 127 -4.45 13.40 -14.19
CA TRP A 127 -5.33 12.49 -13.45
C TRP A 127 -5.41 11.09 -14.08
N GLY A 128 -5.51 11.02 -15.40
CA GLY A 128 -5.48 9.75 -16.13
C GLY A 128 -4.19 8.97 -15.89
N GLN A 129 -3.04 9.64 -15.99
CA GLN A 129 -1.72 9.03 -15.77
C GLN A 129 -1.56 8.51 -14.34
N ILE A 130 -1.95 9.31 -13.33
CA ILE A 130 -1.89 8.91 -11.92
C ILE A 130 -2.79 7.70 -11.67
N SER A 131 -4.04 7.73 -12.16
CA SER A 131 -4.98 6.62 -11.99
C SER A 131 -4.50 5.33 -12.65
N MET A 132 -3.92 5.41 -13.84
CA MET A 132 -3.31 4.26 -14.52
C MET A 132 -2.12 3.74 -13.72
N GLY A 133 -1.21 4.61 -13.30
CA GLY A 133 -0.05 4.21 -12.49
C GLY A 133 -0.44 3.50 -11.20
N MET A 134 -1.50 3.95 -10.52
CA MET A 134 -2.00 3.29 -9.30
C MET A 134 -2.63 1.92 -9.61
N LYS A 135 -3.37 1.78 -10.72
CA LYS A 135 -3.90 0.49 -11.17
C LYS A 135 -2.76 -0.49 -11.49
N ASP A 136 -1.75 -0.02 -12.21
CA ASP A 136 -0.58 -0.83 -12.54
C ASP A 136 0.19 -1.25 -11.28
N ALA A 137 0.31 -0.36 -10.29
CA ALA A 137 0.94 -0.67 -9.02
C ALA A 137 0.20 -1.79 -8.26
N VAL A 138 -1.13 -1.73 -8.20
CA VAL A 138 -1.94 -2.78 -7.59
C VAL A 138 -1.82 -4.10 -8.36
N GLN A 139 -1.86 -4.06 -9.69
CA GLN A 139 -1.75 -5.28 -10.52
C GLN A 139 -0.36 -5.92 -10.38
N THR A 140 0.70 -5.13 -10.39
CA THR A 140 2.08 -5.62 -10.23
C THR A 140 2.31 -6.22 -8.85
N SER A 141 1.77 -5.62 -7.78
CA SER A 141 1.87 -6.22 -6.45
C SER A 141 1.16 -7.57 -6.35
N ARG A 142 -0.03 -7.70 -6.98
CA ARG A 142 -0.74 -8.98 -7.06
C ARG A 142 0.00 -10.03 -7.88
N ALA A 143 0.78 -9.61 -8.86
CA ALA A 143 1.63 -10.51 -9.64
C ALA A 143 2.93 -10.89 -8.91
N ALA A 144 3.34 -10.13 -7.91
CA ALA A 144 4.55 -10.36 -7.13
C ALA A 144 4.36 -11.40 -6.01
N ALA A 145 3.15 -11.48 -5.42
CA ALA A 145 2.83 -12.44 -4.38
C ALA A 145 1.34 -12.81 -4.43
N PRO A 146 0.97 -14.05 -4.08
CA PRO A 146 -0.43 -14.45 -3.98
C PRO A 146 -1.16 -13.70 -2.85
N TRP A 147 -0.46 -13.31 -1.80
CA TRP A 147 -1.03 -12.61 -0.67
C TRP A 147 -0.43 -11.22 -0.52
N VAL A 148 -1.25 -10.19 -0.71
CA VAL A 148 -0.80 -8.79 -0.72
C VAL A 148 -1.59 -7.98 0.31
N LEU A 149 -0.84 -7.28 1.16
CA LEU A 149 -1.37 -6.43 2.23
C LEU A 149 -0.98 -4.98 1.95
N TRP A 150 -1.97 -4.13 1.72
CA TRP A 150 -1.77 -2.68 1.63
C TRP A 150 -2.23 -2.00 2.91
N VAL A 151 -1.54 -0.93 3.29
CA VAL A 151 -1.98 -0.01 4.35
C VAL A 151 -2.37 1.32 3.73
N ALA A 152 -3.46 1.90 4.22
CA ALA A 152 -3.80 3.30 3.97
C ALA A 152 -4.19 3.97 5.29
N PRO A 153 -3.51 5.03 5.70
CA PRO A 153 -4.04 5.89 6.75
C PRO A 153 -5.33 6.55 6.25
N TYR A 154 -6.22 6.90 7.17
CA TYR A 154 -7.29 7.83 6.87
C TYR A 154 -7.29 8.97 7.89
N ASP A 155 -7.63 10.15 7.44
CA ASP A 155 -7.95 11.25 8.32
C ASP A 155 -9.46 11.32 8.54
N ARG A 156 -9.89 11.80 9.69
CA ARG A 156 -11.31 12.07 9.95
C ARG A 156 -11.67 13.37 9.22
N SER A 157 -12.06 13.24 7.96
CA SER A 157 -12.68 14.37 7.27
C SER A 157 -14.10 14.58 7.73
N GLU A 158 -14.48 15.80 8.09
CA GLU A 158 -15.87 16.17 8.21
C GLU A 158 -16.48 16.22 6.81
N ASP A 159 -17.56 15.50 6.58
CA ASP A 159 -18.32 15.61 5.34
C ASP A 159 -18.92 17.03 5.28
N PRO A 160 -18.50 17.89 4.33
CA PRO A 160 -18.96 19.27 4.25
C PRO A 160 -20.44 19.40 3.92
N VAL A 161 -21.08 18.31 3.46
CA VAL A 161 -22.50 18.34 3.04
C VAL A 161 -23.42 17.84 4.14
N SER A 162 -23.02 16.85 4.91
CA SER A 162 -23.88 16.22 5.93
C SER A 162 -23.48 16.57 7.36
N GLY A 163 -22.34 17.21 7.58
CA GLY A 163 -21.77 17.43 8.92
C GLY A 163 -21.42 16.12 9.64
N GLY A 164 -21.57 15.00 8.98
CA GLY A 164 -21.23 13.68 9.49
C GLY A 164 -19.72 13.45 9.41
N LYS A 165 -19.14 12.88 10.47
CA LYS A 165 -17.74 12.43 10.44
C LYS A 165 -17.64 11.14 9.62
N GLY A 166 -17.41 11.27 8.32
CA GLY A 166 -17.15 10.14 7.44
C GLY A 166 -15.76 9.56 7.70
N GLN A 167 -15.66 8.23 7.73
CA GLN A 167 -14.38 7.52 7.73
C GLN A 167 -14.09 7.09 6.28
N THR A 168 -13.48 7.96 5.52
CA THR A 168 -12.97 7.57 4.20
C THR A 168 -11.46 7.37 4.28
N PRO A 169 -10.91 6.34 3.63
CA PRO A 169 -9.47 6.26 3.46
C PRO A 169 -8.97 7.57 2.86
N ASP A 170 -7.82 8.06 3.34
CA ASP A 170 -7.15 9.23 2.77
C ASP A 170 -6.57 8.85 1.40
N LEU A 171 -7.48 8.43 0.53
CA LEU A 171 -7.23 8.16 -0.87
C LEU A 171 -7.79 9.33 -1.65
N PRO A 172 -6.93 10.08 -2.29
CA PRO A 172 -7.37 11.22 -3.08
C PRO A 172 -8.18 10.75 -4.29
N GLY A 173 -9.34 11.32 -4.41
CA GLY A 173 -10.30 11.01 -5.45
C GLY A 173 -11.31 9.95 -4.99
N LYS A 174 -12.58 10.31 -5.01
CA LYS A 174 -13.65 9.32 -4.94
C LYS A 174 -13.48 8.38 -6.13
N LEU A 175 -13.13 7.13 -5.84
CA LEU A 175 -13.21 6.06 -6.82
C LEU A 175 -14.67 5.85 -7.22
#